data_a2b1e072eae616df4ae944bef310105d
#
_entry.id   a2b1e072eae616df4ae944bef310105d
#
_cell.length_a   1.000
_cell.length_b   1.000
_cell.length_c   1.000
_cell.angle_alpha   90.00
_cell.angle_beta   90.00
_cell.angle_gamma   90.00
#
_symmetry.space_group_name_H-M   'P 1'
#
loop_
_entity.id
_entity.type
_entity.pdbx_description
1 polymer ?
#
loop_
_entity_poly.entity_id
_entity_poly.type
_entity_poly.pdbx_seq_one_letter_code
_entity_poly.pdbx_strand_id
1 'polypeptide(L)'
;NKRLYKEKNKQKQYYMPTSAIRDCTNKDKILSLLKKQNIDLKIISGDTEAGLLKEFKANVESYAILDIGGGSVEAFVSVNSQTYARSFQLGAVRLLNKDKSYKEKEMNNFGNWLKQYAPVKKLYGLGGNLRAIFEANNHSGPLSSKEFTEFVREYNSVSKKDLIEKFSIPEDRIDIIPLAAEIYEISLASLNCNVIENSFWSISDGLFK
;
A
#
# COMPACT_ATOMS: atom_id res chain seq x y z
N ASN A 1 26.49 -23.78 -14.01
CA ASN A 1 25.55 -22.66 -13.64
C ASN A 1 26.22 -21.33 -13.26
N LYS A 2 27.54 -21.28 -13.01
CA LYS A 2 28.28 -20.01 -12.77
C LYS A 2 28.68 -19.25 -14.03
N ARG A 3 28.60 -19.85 -15.23
CA ARG A 3 28.98 -19.18 -16.49
C ARG A 3 27.88 -18.32 -17.13
N LEU A 4 26.61 -18.56 -16.84
CA LEU A 4 25.49 -17.81 -17.41
C LEU A 4 25.25 -16.45 -16.75
N TYR A 5 25.88 -16.17 -15.61
CA TYR A 5 25.78 -14.88 -14.92
C TYR A 5 26.83 -13.82 -15.33
N LYS A 6 27.79 -14.17 -16.19
CA LYS A 6 28.91 -13.27 -16.54
C LYS A 6 28.69 -12.41 -17.79
N GLU A 7 27.63 -12.59 -18.56
CA GLU A 7 27.41 -11.87 -19.83
C GLU A 7 26.09 -11.13 -19.95
N LYS A 8 25.39 -10.86 -18.84
CA LYS A 8 24.23 -9.98 -18.91
C LYS A 8 24.61 -8.60 -18.43
N ASN A 9 24.68 -7.66 -19.39
CA ASN A 9 24.51 -6.23 -19.27
C ASN A 9 24.59 -5.71 -17.84
N LYS A 10 25.45 -4.72 -17.59
CA LYS A 10 25.43 -3.90 -16.36
C LYS A 10 24.06 -3.21 -16.23
N GLN A 11 23.01 -3.98 -15.96
CA GLN A 11 21.73 -3.45 -15.57
C GLN A 11 21.95 -2.72 -14.25
N LYS A 12 21.66 -1.44 -14.26
CA LYS A 12 21.72 -0.61 -13.08
C LYS A 12 20.69 -1.15 -12.09
N GLN A 13 21.14 -1.69 -10.97
CA GLN A 13 20.27 -2.22 -9.91
C GLN A 13 20.04 -1.12 -8.89
N TYR A 14 18.79 -0.87 -8.57
CA TYR A 14 18.39 0.06 -7.53
C TYR A 14 17.84 -0.75 -6.35
N TYR A 15 18.41 -0.52 -5.18
CA TYR A 15 17.96 -1.14 -3.94
C TYR A 15 17.34 -0.05 -3.07
N MET A 16 16.02 -0.06 -2.95
CA MET A 16 15.28 0.89 -2.13
C MET A 16 14.51 0.15 -1.06
N PRO A 17 14.93 0.27 0.19
CA PRO A 17 14.22 -0.36 1.29
C PRO A 17 12.95 0.42 1.63
N THR A 18 11.92 -0.32 1.98
CA THR A 18 10.66 0.21 2.49
C THR A 18 10.75 0.60 3.97
N SER A 19 9.64 0.99 4.55
CA SER A 19 9.50 1.38 5.96
C SER A 19 10.11 0.38 6.95
N ALA A 20 10.12 -0.92 6.65
CA ALA A 20 10.69 -1.94 7.55
C ALA A 20 12.18 -1.71 7.85
N ILE A 21 13.01 -1.39 6.84
CA ILE A 21 14.43 -1.08 7.05
C ILE A 21 14.61 0.37 7.46
N ARG A 22 13.82 1.30 6.91
CA ARG A 22 13.89 2.72 7.27
C ARG A 22 13.71 2.95 8.76
N ASP A 23 12.79 2.22 9.39
CA ASP A 23 12.35 2.45 10.77
C ASP A 23 12.96 1.45 11.79
N CYS A 24 13.76 0.48 11.35
CA CYS A 24 14.36 -0.48 12.27
C CYS A 24 15.50 0.14 13.09
N THR A 25 15.65 -0.27 14.35
CA THR A 25 16.66 0.24 15.29
C THR A 25 18.08 -0.16 14.91
N ASN A 26 18.25 -1.23 14.16
CA ASN A 26 19.54 -1.79 13.75
C ASN A 26 19.89 -1.47 12.27
N LYS A 27 19.28 -0.47 11.67
CA LYS A 27 19.46 -0.13 10.25
C LYS A 27 20.92 0.11 9.86
N ASP A 28 21.69 0.80 10.70
CA ASP A 28 23.10 1.11 10.41
C ASP A 28 23.95 -0.16 10.32
N LYS A 29 23.64 -1.16 11.14
CA LYS A 29 24.28 -2.49 11.06
C LYS A 29 23.92 -3.19 9.75
N ILE A 30 22.66 -3.14 9.35
CA ILE A 30 22.19 -3.73 8.07
C ILE A 30 22.88 -3.03 6.89
N LEU A 31 22.89 -1.70 6.86
CA LEU A 31 23.55 -0.92 5.80
C LEU A 31 25.06 -1.23 5.70
N SER A 32 25.73 -1.33 6.86
CA SER A 32 27.15 -1.68 6.91
C SER A 32 27.43 -3.09 6.35
N LEU A 33 26.58 -4.07 6.67
CA LEU A 33 26.72 -5.43 6.15
C LEU A 33 26.49 -5.49 4.64
N LEU A 34 25.49 -4.79 4.12
CA LEU A 34 25.18 -4.75 2.69
C LEU A 34 26.30 -4.04 1.90
N LYS A 35 26.84 -2.95 2.45
CA LYS A 35 27.96 -2.24 1.84
C LYS A 35 29.22 -3.11 1.70
N LYS A 36 29.49 -4.01 2.67
CA LYS A 36 30.57 -5.01 2.56
C LYS A 36 30.36 -6.01 1.42
N GLN A 37 29.13 -6.18 0.97
CA GLN A 37 28.75 -7.02 -0.18
C GLN A 37 28.64 -6.24 -1.49
N ASN A 38 29.08 -4.97 -1.52
CA ASN A 38 28.95 -4.04 -2.65
C ASN A 38 27.49 -3.76 -3.04
N ILE A 39 26.58 -3.83 -2.06
CA ILE A 39 25.18 -3.42 -2.21
C ILE A 39 25.04 -2.05 -1.57
N ASP A 40 24.82 -1.03 -2.41
CA ASP A 40 24.56 0.35 -1.96
C ASP A 40 23.04 0.56 -1.86
N LEU A 41 22.55 0.52 -0.61
CA LEU A 41 21.14 0.65 -0.31
C LEU A 41 20.78 2.12 -0.07
N LYS A 42 19.95 2.70 -0.91
CA LYS A 42 19.52 4.08 -0.77
C LYS A 42 18.19 4.16 -0.01
N ILE A 43 18.26 4.59 1.24
CA ILE A 43 17.04 4.88 2.02
C ILE A 43 16.44 6.19 1.53
N ILE A 44 15.16 6.14 1.16
CA ILE A 44 14.35 7.31 0.81
C ILE A 44 13.32 7.59 1.90
N SER A 45 12.87 8.83 2.00
CA SER A 45 11.75 9.17 2.89
C SER A 45 10.43 8.56 2.39
N GLY A 46 9.47 8.38 3.30
CA GLY A 46 8.14 7.92 2.91
C GLY A 46 7.47 8.87 1.91
N ASP A 47 7.62 10.18 2.07
CA ASP A 47 7.06 11.16 1.12
C ASP A 47 7.74 11.08 -0.26
N THR A 48 9.04 10.76 -0.31
CA THR A 48 9.71 10.47 -1.58
C THR A 48 9.14 9.20 -2.23
N GLU A 49 8.87 8.16 -1.43
CA GLU A 49 8.24 6.92 -1.86
C GLU A 49 6.82 7.19 -2.39
N ALA A 50 5.99 7.95 -1.65
CA ALA A 50 4.68 8.39 -2.10
C ALA A 50 4.72 9.23 -3.39
N GLY A 51 5.74 10.06 -3.54
CA GLY A 51 5.96 10.87 -4.75
C GLY A 51 6.20 10.05 -6.03
N LEU A 52 6.68 8.80 -5.93
CA LEU A 52 6.85 7.90 -7.08
C LEU A 52 5.50 7.47 -7.68
N LEU A 53 4.41 7.52 -6.90
CA LEU A 53 3.07 7.18 -7.37
C LEU A 53 2.57 8.12 -8.49
N LYS A 54 3.17 9.31 -8.65
CA LYS A 54 2.89 10.23 -9.76
C LYS A 54 3.13 9.64 -11.15
N GLU A 55 3.97 8.63 -11.24
CA GLU A 55 4.28 7.95 -12.49
C GLU A 55 3.15 7.03 -12.97
N PHE A 56 2.23 6.67 -12.07
CA PHE A 56 1.01 5.97 -12.43
C PHE A 56 0.11 6.90 -13.25
N LYS A 57 -0.40 6.41 -14.37
CA LYS A 57 -1.30 7.17 -15.25
C LYS A 57 -2.67 6.51 -15.29
N ALA A 58 -3.66 7.18 -14.73
CA ALA A 58 -5.05 6.75 -14.80
C ALA A 58 -5.78 7.46 -15.94
N ASN A 59 -6.73 6.75 -16.59
CA ASN A 59 -7.58 7.30 -17.64
C ASN A 59 -8.86 7.92 -17.04
N VAL A 60 -8.72 8.66 -15.94
CA VAL A 60 -9.82 9.36 -15.29
C VAL A 60 -9.34 10.73 -14.82
N GLU A 61 -10.26 11.69 -14.77
CA GLU A 61 -9.98 13.10 -14.49
C GLU A 61 -9.48 13.35 -13.06
N SER A 62 -10.01 12.60 -12.09
CA SER A 62 -9.56 12.67 -10.70
C SER A 62 -9.48 11.27 -10.10
N TYR A 63 -8.40 11.00 -9.37
CA TYR A 63 -8.16 9.70 -8.77
C TYR A 63 -7.23 9.80 -7.57
N ALA A 64 -7.30 8.78 -6.73
CA ALA A 64 -6.32 8.55 -5.69
C ALA A 64 -5.64 7.19 -5.89
N ILE A 65 -4.44 7.07 -5.36
CA ILE A 65 -3.67 5.82 -5.34
C ILE A 65 -3.22 5.58 -3.91
N LEU A 66 -3.37 4.37 -3.43
CA LEU A 66 -2.86 3.93 -2.13
C LEU A 66 -2.00 2.69 -2.28
N ASP A 67 -0.81 2.74 -1.71
CA ASP A 67 0.01 1.55 -1.43
C ASP A 67 0.03 1.32 0.08
N ILE A 68 -0.72 0.31 0.52
CA ILE A 68 -0.80 -0.06 1.94
C ILE A 68 0.25 -1.12 2.22
N GLY A 69 1.38 -0.68 2.76
CA GLY A 69 2.47 -1.55 3.18
C GLY A 69 2.31 -2.08 4.61
N GLY A 70 3.34 -2.79 5.09
CA GLY A 70 3.38 -3.27 6.47
C GLY A 70 3.61 -2.14 7.49
N GLY A 71 4.45 -1.16 7.19
CA GLY A 71 4.83 -0.11 8.13
C GLY A 71 4.25 1.27 7.82
N SER A 72 3.88 1.54 6.57
CA SER A 72 3.35 2.84 6.11
C SER A 72 2.25 2.67 5.08
N VAL A 73 1.55 3.76 4.80
CA VAL A 73 0.65 3.93 3.67
C VAL A 73 1.18 5.10 2.85
N GLU A 74 1.47 4.85 1.60
CA GLU A 74 1.80 5.87 0.61
C GLU A 74 0.52 6.26 -0.12
N ALA A 75 0.16 7.54 -0.04
CA ALA A 75 -1.04 8.10 -0.67
C ALA A 75 -0.67 9.14 -1.71
N PHE A 76 -1.37 9.07 -2.84
CA PHE A 76 -1.27 10.04 -3.92
C PHE A 76 -2.68 10.41 -4.39
N VAL A 77 -2.91 11.71 -4.64
CA VAL A 77 -4.19 12.21 -5.14
C VAL A 77 -3.93 13.12 -6.34
N SER A 78 -4.68 12.91 -7.40
CA SER A 78 -4.71 13.78 -8.59
C SER A 78 -6.13 14.35 -8.76
N VAL A 79 -6.26 15.66 -8.65
CA VAL A 79 -7.52 16.38 -8.74
C VAL A 79 -7.29 17.78 -9.30
N ASN A 80 -8.15 18.24 -10.20
CA ASN A 80 -8.05 19.58 -10.84
C ASN A 80 -6.66 19.86 -11.44
N SER A 81 -6.06 18.86 -12.09
CA SER A 81 -4.71 18.94 -12.68
C SER A 81 -3.59 19.19 -11.67
N GLN A 82 -3.85 19.08 -10.38
CA GLN A 82 -2.87 19.16 -9.31
C GLN A 82 -2.67 17.79 -8.68
N THR A 83 -1.48 17.57 -8.13
CA THR A 83 -1.11 16.30 -7.50
C THR A 83 -0.57 16.51 -6.12
N TYR A 84 -0.93 15.61 -5.22
CA TYR A 84 -0.54 15.62 -3.82
C TYR A 84 -0.09 14.23 -3.42
N ALA A 85 1.00 14.14 -2.67
CA ALA A 85 1.52 12.86 -2.20
C ALA A 85 1.98 12.98 -0.75
N ARG A 86 1.72 11.94 0.04
CA ARG A 86 2.15 11.88 1.44
C ARG A 86 2.23 10.44 1.92
N SER A 87 3.21 10.18 2.80
CA SER A 87 3.33 8.92 3.53
C SER A 87 2.79 9.07 4.96
N PHE A 88 2.09 8.02 5.42
CA PHE A 88 1.51 7.95 6.75
C PHE A 88 2.04 6.72 7.50
N GLN A 89 2.29 6.85 8.81
CA GLN A 89 2.75 5.77 9.67
C GLN A 89 1.60 4.82 10.06
N LEU A 90 0.88 4.33 9.05
CA LEU A 90 -0.40 3.65 9.14
C LEU A 90 -0.38 2.25 8.48
N GLY A 91 0.80 1.65 8.31
CA GLY A 91 0.88 0.32 7.70
C GLY A 91 0.21 -0.77 8.54
N ALA A 92 -0.36 -1.78 7.87
CA ALA A 92 -1.20 -2.79 8.52
C ALA A 92 -0.47 -3.59 9.61
N VAL A 93 0.81 -3.95 9.41
CA VAL A 93 1.62 -4.62 10.44
C VAL A 93 1.96 -3.66 11.59
N ARG A 94 2.20 -2.38 11.30
CA ARG A 94 2.43 -1.38 12.35
C ARG A 94 1.21 -1.26 13.26
N LEU A 95 0.02 -1.23 12.69
CA LEU A 95 -1.23 -1.12 13.46
C LEU A 95 -1.48 -2.32 14.36
N LEU A 96 -1.06 -3.54 13.99
CA LEU A 96 -1.19 -4.72 14.85
C LEU A 96 -0.56 -4.51 16.24
N ASN A 97 0.56 -3.77 16.30
CA ASN A 97 1.36 -3.59 17.50
C ASN A 97 1.11 -2.26 18.21
N LYS A 98 0.03 -1.55 17.86
CA LYS A 98 -0.33 -0.24 18.44
C LYS A 98 -1.66 -0.33 19.18
N ASP A 99 -1.76 0.49 20.23
CA ASP A 99 -3.01 0.64 20.97
C ASP A 99 -4.11 1.33 20.15
N LYS A 100 -5.31 1.32 20.68
CA LYS A 100 -6.49 1.90 20.02
C LYS A 100 -6.34 3.41 19.80
N SER A 101 -5.79 4.13 20.76
CA SER A 101 -5.61 5.59 20.68
C SER A 101 -4.68 5.99 19.54
N TYR A 102 -3.57 5.25 19.36
CA TYR A 102 -2.68 5.46 18.24
C TYR A 102 -3.39 5.20 16.90
N LYS A 103 -4.13 4.09 16.79
CA LYS A 103 -4.87 3.73 15.58
C LYS A 103 -5.86 4.82 15.19
N GLU A 104 -6.71 5.23 16.13
CA GLU A 104 -7.72 6.28 15.91
C GLU A 104 -7.07 7.60 15.49
N LYS A 105 -6.00 8.01 16.15
CA LYS A 105 -5.26 9.23 15.81
C LYS A 105 -4.73 9.21 14.40
N GLU A 106 -4.03 8.14 14.02
CA GLU A 106 -3.41 8.05 12.68
C GLU A 106 -4.46 7.87 11.58
N MET A 107 -5.52 7.10 11.81
CA MET A 107 -6.67 6.98 10.90
C MET A 107 -7.37 8.33 10.68
N ASN A 108 -7.58 9.10 11.76
CA ASN A 108 -8.17 10.44 11.67
C ASN A 108 -7.28 11.41 10.91
N ASN A 109 -5.96 11.42 11.19
CA ASN A 109 -5.00 12.25 10.47
C ASN A 109 -5.02 11.94 8.96
N PHE A 110 -5.01 10.68 8.62
CA PHE A 110 -5.06 10.19 7.24
C PHE A 110 -6.38 10.56 6.55
N GLY A 111 -7.52 10.26 7.17
CA GLY A 111 -8.84 10.60 6.64
C GLY A 111 -9.03 12.10 6.44
N ASN A 112 -8.58 12.92 7.40
CA ASN A 112 -8.65 14.39 7.32
C ASN A 112 -7.78 14.94 6.19
N TRP A 113 -6.62 14.33 5.91
CA TRP A 113 -5.81 14.71 4.77
C TRP A 113 -6.50 14.37 3.45
N LEU A 114 -7.09 13.19 3.32
CA LEU A 114 -7.82 12.79 2.11
C LEU A 114 -9.05 13.66 1.84
N LYS A 115 -9.80 14.04 2.88
CA LYS A 115 -11.01 14.89 2.75
C LYS A 115 -10.77 16.22 2.05
N GLN A 116 -9.55 16.75 2.09
CA GLN A 116 -9.19 18.02 1.44
C GLN A 116 -9.30 17.95 -0.10
N TYR A 117 -9.29 16.73 -0.66
CA TYR A 117 -9.27 16.48 -2.10
C TYR A 117 -10.56 15.85 -2.64
N ALA A 118 -11.54 15.65 -1.76
CA ALA A 118 -12.82 15.07 -2.16
C ALA A 118 -13.66 16.03 -3.02
N PRO A 119 -14.47 15.54 -3.98
CA PRO A 119 -14.58 14.14 -4.37
C PRO A 119 -13.54 13.71 -5.41
N VAL A 120 -13.19 12.41 -5.43
CA VAL A 120 -12.45 11.80 -6.53
C VAL A 120 -13.25 10.69 -7.21
N LYS A 121 -13.03 10.50 -8.51
CA LYS A 121 -13.83 9.54 -9.30
C LYS A 121 -13.44 8.09 -9.04
N LYS A 122 -12.18 7.80 -8.74
CA LYS A 122 -11.69 6.43 -8.57
C LYS A 122 -10.53 6.36 -7.59
N LEU A 123 -10.52 5.30 -6.79
CA LEU A 123 -9.42 4.89 -5.91
C LEU A 123 -8.72 3.67 -6.50
N TYR A 124 -7.42 3.75 -6.70
CA TYR A 124 -6.57 2.61 -7.07
C TYR A 124 -5.79 2.14 -5.85
N GLY A 125 -5.83 0.85 -5.59
CA GLY A 125 -4.98 0.25 -4.58
C GLY A 125 -3.85 -0.55 -5.22
N LEU A 126 -2.65 -0.43 -4.66
CA LEU A 126 -1.46 -1.15 -5.07
C LEU A 126 -1.11 -2.23 -4.04
N GLY A 127 -0.26 -3.14 -4.48
CA GLY A 127 0.34 -4.13 -3.60
C GLY A 127 -0.54 -5.33 -3.28
N GLY A 128 -0.06 -6.13 -2.34
CA GLY A 128 -0.65 -7.45 -2.06
C GLY A 128 -1.90 -7.42 -1.18
N ASN A 129 -2.14 -6.35 -0.42
CA ASN A 129 -3.27 -6.30 0.51
C ASN A 129 -4.61 -6.17 -0.23
N LEU A 130 -4.73 -5.18 -1.15
CA LEU A 130 -5.97 -5.05 -1.93
C LEU A 130 -6.16 -6.24 -2.87
N ARG A 131 -5.08 -6.73 -3.48
CA ARG A 131 -5.14 -7.93 -4.31
C ARG A 131 -5.70 -9.13 -3.55
N ALA A 132 -5.23 -9.38 -2.33
CA ALA A 132 -5.73 -10.48 -1.51
C ALA A 132 -7.21 -10.32 -1.16
N ILE A 133 -7.69 -9.09 -0.92
CA ILE A 133 -9.12 -8.81 -0.69
C ILE A 133 -9.95 -9.16 -1.94
N PHE A 134 -9.48 -8.76 -3.12
CA PHE A 134 -10.17 -9.05 -4.38
C PHE A 134 -10.17 -10.55 -4.69
N GLU A 135 -9.03 -11.23 -4.54
CA GLU A 135 -8.91 -12.69 -4.73
C GLU A 135 -9.79 -13.47 -3.76
N ALA A 136 -9.83 -13.08 -2.47
CA ALA A 136 -10.67 -13.71 -1.46
C ALA A 136 -12.18 -13.65 -1.80
N ASN A 137 -12.59 -12.65 -2.57
CA ASN A 137 -13.99 -12.48 -3.01
C ASN A 137 -14.21 -12.93 -4.47
N ASN A 138 -13.24 -13.60 -5.09
CA ASN A 138 -13.29 -13.99 -6.50
C ASN A 138 -13.66 -12.83 -7.43
N HIS A 139 -13.25 -11.61 -7.07
CA HIS A 139 -13.60 -10.40 -7.81
C HIS A 139 -12.43 -9.93 -8.68
N SER A 140 -12.77 -9.44 -9.88
CA SER A 140 -11.84 -8.82 -10.81
C SER A 140 -12.46 -7.55 -11.41
N GLY A 141 -11.62 -6.54 -11.64
CA GLY A 141 -12.06 -5.25 -12.15
C GLY A 141 -12.49 -4.26 -11.07
N PRO A 142 -13.13 -3.15 -11.45
CA PRO A 142 -13.60 -2.14 -10.51
C PRO A 142 -14.71 -2.67 -9.58
N LEU A 143 -14.70 -2.22 -8.33
CA LEU A 143 -15.67 -2.57 -7.30
C LEU A 143 -16.31 -1.29 -6.78
N SER A 144 -17.62 -1.30 -6.51
CA SER A 144 -18.26 -0.15 -5.86
C SER A 144 -17.85 -0.05 -4.39
N SER A 145 -17.86 1.15 -3.84
CA SER A 145 -17.59 1.37 -2.40
C SER A 145 -18.57 0.59 -1.52
N LYS A 146 -19.82 0.45 -1.95
CA LYS A 146 -20.82 -0.31 -1.22
C LYS A 146 -20.47 -1.79 -1.13
N GLU A 147 -20.13 -2.43 -2.27
CA GLU A 147 -19.71 -3.84 -2.31
C GLU A 147 -18.42 -4.04 -1.50
N PHE A 148 -17.48 -3.10 -1.58
CA PHE A 148 -16.25 -3.16 -0.77
C PHE A 148 -16.56 -3.12 0.74
N THR A 149 -17.46 -2.23 1.19
CA THR A 149 -17.91 -2.17 2.59
C THR A 149 -18.61 -3.47 3.03
N GLU A 150 -19.35 -4.11 2.12
CA GLU A 150 -19.96 -5.43 2.40
C GLU A 150 -18.87 -6.49 2.64
N PHE A 151 -17.82 -6.53 1.83
CA PHE A 151 -16.66 -7.41 2.05
C PHE A 151 -15.95 -7.14 3.39
N VAL A 152 -15.70 -5.88 3.73
CA VAL A 152 -15.08 -5.52 5.02
C VAL A 152 -15.94 -5.98 6.20
N ARG A 153 -17.25 -5.80 6.10
CA ARG A 153 -18.19 -6.26 7.15
C ARG A 153 -18.15 -7.78 7.30
N GLU A 154 -18.11 -8.50 6.19
CA GLU A 154 -18.03 -9.96 6.20
C GLU A 154 -16.75 -10.46 6.87
N TYR A 155 -15.58 -9.91 6.52
CA TYR A 155 -14.32 -10.26 7.17
C TYR A 155 -14.33 -10.01 8.68
N ASN A 156 -14.94 -8.92 9.12
CA ASN A 156 -15.03 -8.58 10.54
C ASN A 156 -16.05 -9.42 11.32
N SER A 157 -16.94 -10.13 10.61
CA SER A 157 -18.00 -10.95 11.22
C SER A 157 -17.64 -12.42 11.38
N VAL A 158 -16.57 -12.90 10.73
CA VAL A 158 -16.20 -14.33 10.71
C VAL A 158 -14.98 -14.61 11.58
N SER A 159 -14.79 -15.90 11.92
CA SER A 159 -13.60 -16.33 12.67
C SER A 159 -12.33 -16.30 11.82
N LYS A 160 -11.16 -16.24 12.45
CA LYS A 160 -9.88 -16.39 11.75
C LYS A 160 -9.79 -17.69 10.93
N LYS A 161 -10.40 -18.77 11.43
CA LYS A 161 -10.47 -20.05 10.73
C LYS A 161 -11.29 -19.91 9.44
N ASP A 162 -12.44 -19.23 9.50
CA ASP A 162 -13.25 -18.98 8.33
C ASP A 162 -12.55 -18.10 7.29
N LEU A 163 -11.72 -17.13 7.72
CA LEU A 163 -10.92 -16.31 6.80
C LEU A 163 -9.97 -17.18 5.96
N ILE A 164 -9.39 -18.23 6.54
CA ILE A 164 -8.55 -19.19 5.80
C ILE A 164 -9.39 -20.10 4.91
N GLU A 165 -10.40 -20.76 5.51
CA GLU A 165 -11.10 -21.88 4.86
C GLU A 165 -12.09 -21.41 3.78
N LYS A 166 -12.80 -20.29 4.02
CA LYS A 166 -13.82 -19.76 3.10
C LYS A 166 -13.27 -18.72 2.14
N PHE A 167 -12.38 -17.85 2.61
CA PHE A 167 -11.87 -16.72 1.82
C PHE A 167 -10.46 -16.97 1.29
N SER A 168 -9.84 -18.11 1.61
CA SER A 168 -8.47 -18.44 1.17
C SER A 168 -7.44 -17.38 1.52
N ILE A 169 -7.66 -16.61 2.59
CA ILE A 169 -6.70 -15.62 3.06
C ILE A 169 -5.48 -16.35 3.63
N PRO A 170 -4.27 -16.05 3.16
CA PRO A 170 -3.06 -16.66 3.68
C PRO A 170 -2.92 -16.46 5.20
N GLU A 171 -2.47 -17.48 5.92
CA GLU A 171 -2.38 -17.47 7.39
C GLU A 171 -1.55 -16.30 7.93
N ASP A 172 -0.46 -15.94 7.24
CA ASP A 172 0.41 -14.80 7.56
C ASP A 172 -0.26 -13.43 7.34
N ARG A 173 -1.44 -13.39 6.74
CA ARG A 173 -2.22 -12.17 6.43
C ARG A 173 -3.54 -12.03 7.16
N ILE A 174 -3.94 -13.02 7.95
CA ILE A 174 -5.24 -13.02 8.64
C ILE A 174 -5.46 -11.76 9.47
N ASP A 175 -4.43 -11.32 10.20
CA ASP A 175 -4.50 -10.14 11.06
C ASP A 175 -4.25 -8.82 10.30
N ILE A 176 -3.71 -8.90 9.07
CA ILE A 176 -3.32 -7.75 8.26
C ILE A 176 -4.45 -7.30 7.34
N ILE A 177 -5.13 -8.26 6.70
CA ILE A 177 -6.17 -7.96 5.70
C ILE A 177 -7.33 -7.17 6.27
N PRO A 178 -7.90 -7.48 7.45
CA PRO A 178 -8.96 -6.65 8.03
C PRO A 178 -8.54 -5.20 8.27
N LEU A 179 -7.31 -4.99 8.76
CA LEU A 179 -6.77 -3.64 8.98
C LEU A 179 -6.53 -2.87 7.66
N ALA A 180 -6.02 -3.56 6.65
CA ALA A 180 -5.86 -2.95 5.33
C ALA A 180 -7.21 -2.59 4.70
N ALA A 181 -8.22 -3.46 4.86
CA ALA A 181 -9.57 -3.21 4.38
C ALA A 181 -10.19 -1.98 5.06
N GLU A 182 -10.02 -1.82 6.38
CA GLU A 182 -10.45 -0.64 7.13
C GLU A 182 -9.79 0.65 6.60
N ILE A 183 -8.51 0.63 6.28
CA ILE A 183 -7.81 1.79 5.70
C ILE A 183 -8.42 2.16 4.33
N TYR A 184 -8.71 1.18 3.47
CA TYR A 184 -9.38 1.44 2.19
C TYR A 184 -10.79 1.98 2.37
N GLU A 185 -11.56 1.46 3.34
CA GLU A 185 -12.92 1.92 3.63
C GLU A 185 -12.92 3.39 4.09
N ILE A 186 -12.03 3.75 5.02
CA ILE A 186 -11.84 5.14 5.44
C ILE A 186 -11.45 6.02 4.25
N SER A 187 -10.62 5.51 3.35
CA SER A 187 -10.19 6.26 2.16
C SER A 187 -11.34 6.54 1.21
N LEU A 188 -12.17 5.54 0.91
CA LEU A 188 -13.35 5.68 0.06
C LEU A 188 -14.32 6.72 0.64
N ALA A 189 -14.61 6.62 1.94
CA ALA A 189 -15.48 7.55 2.64
C ALA A 189 -14.90 8.99 2.67
N SER A 190 -13.62 9.13 2.99
CA SER A 190 -12.96 10.44 3.10
C SER A 190 -12.83 11.15 1.76
N LEU A 191 -12.59 10.41 0.68
CA LEU A 191 -12.50 10.93 -0.68
C LEU A 191 -13.86 11.10 -1.36
N ASN A 192 -14.96 10.73 -0.70
CA ASN A 192 -16.27 10.62 -1.35
C ASN A 192 -16.18 9.87 -2.69
N CYS A 193 -15.49 8.74 -2.68
CA CYS A 193 -15.16 7.94 -3.86
C CYS A 193 -16.02 6.68 -3.90
N ASN A 194 -16.69 6.45 -5.04
CA ASN A 194 -17.63 5.33 -5.17
C ASN A 194 -17.04 4.09 -5.85
N VAL A 195 -15.78 4.15 -6.30
CA VAL A 195 -15.16 3.06 -7.06
C VAL A 195 -13.75 2.81 -6.57
N ILE A 196 -13.44 1.55 -6.26
CA ILE A 196 -12.08 1.07 -5.98
C ILE A 196 -11.66 0.01 -7.00
N GLU A 197 -10.41 0.04 -7.40
CA GLU A 197 -9.84 -0.92 -8.35
C GLU A 197 -8.45 -1.37 -7.90
N ASN A 198 -8.20 -2.69 -7.99
CA ASN A 198 -6.87 -3.24 -7.77
C ASN A 198 -5.99 -2.96 -8.98
N SER A 199 -4.87 -2.30 -8.79
CA SER A 199 -3.88 -2.06 -9.83
C SER A 199 -2.75 -3.10 -9.74
N PHE A 200 -2.29 -3.59 -10.90
CA PHE A 200 -1.10 -4.44 -10.99
C PHE A 200 0.20 -3.65 -11.06
N TRP A 201 0.14 -2.32 -11.05
CA TRP A 201 1.29 -1.43 -10.97
C TRP A 201 1.94 -1.48 -9.58
N SER A 202 3.22 -1.22 -9.51
CA SER A 202 3.97 -1.15 -8.25
C SER A 202 4.81 0.12 -8.18
N ILE A 203 5.21 0.54 -6.99
CA ILE A 203 6.12 1.70 -6.81
C ILE A 203 7.42 1.49 -7.58
N SER A 204 7.91 0.26 -7.70
CA SER A 204 9.12 -0.04 -8.48
C SER A 204 8.98 0.31 -9.97
N ASP A 205 7.77 0.26 -10.54
CA ASP A 205 7.54 0.66 -11.93
C ASP A 205 7.79 2.17 -12.14
N GLY A 206 7.58 2.97 -11.11
CA GLY A 206 7.88 4.40 -11.10
C GLY A 206 9.37 4.75 -11.08
N LEU A 207 10.24 3.78 -10.77
CA LEU A 207 11.69 4.00 -10.72
C LEU A 207 12.38 3.88 -12.07
N PHE A 208 11.75 3.23 -13.03
CA PHE A 208 12.33 2.87 -14.32
C PHE A 208 11.84 3.76 -15.48
N LYS A 209 11.22 4.90 -15.14
CA LYS A 209 10.77 5.89 -16.14
C LYS A 209 11.68 7.11 -16.23
#